data_77015ec122250c5e1e244ed92c5bec57
#
_entry.id   77015ec122250c5e1e244ed92c5bec57
#
_cell.length_a   1.000
_cell.length_b   1.000
_cell.length_c   1.000
_cell.angle_alpha   90.00
_cell.angle_beta   90.00
_cell.angle_gamma   90.00
#
_symmetry.space_group_name_H-M   'P 1'
#
loop_
_entity.id
_entity.type
_entity.pdbx_description
1 polymer ?
#
loop_
_entity_poly.entity_id
_entity_poly.type
_entity_poly.pdbx_seq_one_letter_code
_entity_poly.pdbx_strand_id
1 'polypeptide(L)'
;EKYSPDAWMLNYSNPAAIVAEATRRLRPNSRIINICDMPVALENIMANILNLESRKEMIVKYYGLNHFGWWTSITDKAGKDLMPELKAFVKEKGYAKETEDYQHRAQSWKDTYLMAKDVYALDPETVPNTYLKYYLLQDEVVEHSNKEYTRANEVMDSREKEVFDTAKGIIEKGSAEGYTFAVGAHATFIVDLACALAFNTKERMLLIVPNNGAISNFDPEAMVEIPCLVGSNGPEPLAVGKIPEFQKGLMEQQVAVEKLTVDAWMEHSYLKLWQALTLSKTVPSAKIAKKILDELIEANKEYWPELS
;
A
#
# COMPACT_ATOMS: atom_id res chain seq x y z
N GLU A 1 -17.72 -5.12 17.14
CA GLU A 1 -18.68 -6.22 17.27
C GLU A 1 -19.57 -6.06 18.53
N LYS A 2 -19.00 -5.71 19.71
CA LYS A 2 -19.78 -5.58 20.95
C LYS A 2 -20.86 -4.47 20.88
N TYR A 3 -20.54 -3.34 20.26
CA TYR A 3 -21.42 -2.15 20.24
C TYR A 3 -22.12 -1.95 18.89
N SER A 4 -21.58 -2.52 17.80
CA SER A 4 -22.13 -2.42 16.46
C SER A 4 -21.78 -3.68 15.67
N PRO A 5 -22.50 -4.79 15.84
CA PRO A 5 -22.16 -6.10 15.28
C PRO A 5 -22.23 -6.12 13.74
N ASP A 6 -23.04 -5.26 13.15
CA ASP A 6 -23.25 -5.19 11.69
C ASP A 6 -22.42 -4.12 10.97
N ALA A 7 -21.61 -3.36 11.71
CA ALA A 7 -20.80 -2.30 11.13
C ALA A 7 -19.64 -2.85 10.32
N TRP A 8 -19.34 -2.22 9.19
CA TRP A 8 -18.09 -2.41 8.49
C TRP A 8 -16.97 -1.62 9.19
N MET A 9 -15.83 -2.25 9.39
CA MET A 9 -14.60 -1.61 9.85
C MET A 9 -13.67 -1.43 8.64
N LEU A 10 -13.38 -0.19 8.29
CA LEU A 10 -12.42 0.13 7.25
C LEU A 10 -11.07 0.35 7.92
N ASN A 11 -10.17 -0.65 7.81
CA ASN A 11 -8.85 -0.57 8.41
C ASN A 11 -7.87 0.08 7.43
N TYR A 12 -7.35 1.24 7.81
CA TYR A 12 -6.42 2.05 7.03
C TYR A 12 -5.07 2.23 7.76
N SER A 13 -4.69 1.28 8.61
CA SER A 13 -3.43 1.33 9.35
C SER A 13 -2.31 0.55 8.65
N ASN A 14 -1.07 0.93 8.91
CA ASN A 14 0.12 0.20 8.48
C ASN A 14 0.81 -0.49 9.67
N PRO A 15 1.42 -1.64 9.42
CA PRO A 15 1.61 -2.37 8.15
C PRO A 15 0.35 -3.13 7.72
N ALA A 16 -0.33 -2.63 6.68
CA ALA A 16 -1.67 -3.11 6.30
C ALA A 16 -1.72 -4.60 5.95
N ALA A 17 -0.72 -5.15 5.27
CA ALA A 17 -0.67 -6.57 4.91
C ALA A 17 -0.58 -7.48 6.14
N ILE A 18 0.27 -7.14 7.12
CA ILE A 18 0.42 -7.91 8.37
C ILE A 18 -0.86 -7.81 9.20
N VAL A 19 -1.46 -6.62 9.30
CA VAL A 19 -2.74 -6.43 10.00
C VAL A 19 -3.87 -7.20 9.30
N ALA A 20 -3.88 -7.22 7.96
CA ALA A 20 -4.85 -7.99 7.18
C ALA A 20 -4.72 -9.49 7.45
N GLU A 21 -3.51 -10.04 7.44
CA GLU A 21 -3.26 -11.44 7.77
C GLU A 21 -3.66 -11.77 9.22
N ALA A 22 -3.35 -10.90 10.18
CA ALA A 22 -3.76 -11.07 11.57
C ALA A 22 -5.29 -11.04 11.73
N THR A 23 -5.98 -10.10 11.08
CA THR A 23 -7.45 -10.01 11.15
C THR A 23 -8.13 -11.21 10.50
N ARG A 24 -7.62 -11.71 9.37
CA ARG A 24 -8.11 -12.93 8.71
C ARG A 24 -8.07 -14.12 9.67
N ARG A 25 -6.97 -14.30 10.42
CA ARG A 25 -6.81 -15.44 11.35
C ARG A 25 -7.61 -15.27 12.63
N LEU A 26 -7.58 -14.09 13.23
CA LEU A 26 -8.18 -13.85 14.55
C LEU A 26 -9.68 -13.56 14.47
N ARG A 27 -10.15 -13.05 13.33
CA ARG A 27 -11.54 -12.62 13.14
C ARG A 27 -12.05 -12.97 11.72
N PRO A 28 -12.04 -14.25 11.30
CA PRO A 28 -12.33 -14.65 9.92
C PRO A 28 -13.75 -14.28 9.46
N ASN A 29 -14.68 -14.08 10.39
CA ASN A 29 -16.08 -13.74 10.10
C ASN A 29 -16.40 -12.25 10.34
N SER A 30 -15.39 -11.42 10.62
CA SER A 30 -15.62 -10.00 10.86
C SER A 30 -15.79 -9.21 9.56
N ARG A 31 -16.55 -8.13 9.65
CA ARG A 31 -16.72 -7.16 8.54
C ARG A 31 -15.59 -6.14 8.52
N ILE A 32 -14.35 -6.63 8.34
CA ILE A 32 -13.15 -5.79 8.24
C ILE A 32 -12.67 -5.76 6.80
N ILE A 33 -12.48 -4.56 6.24
CA ILE A 33 -11.87 -4.34 4.93
C ILE A 33 -10.56 -3.61 5.16
N ASN A 34 -9.47 -4.20 4.69
CA ASN A 34 -8.15 -3.58 4.75
C ASN A 34 -7.91 -2.80 3.46
N ILE A 35 -7.51 -1.55 3.58
CA ILE A 35 -7.41 -0.59 2.48
C ILE A 35 -6.07 0.14 2.49
N CYS A 36 -5.62 0.47 1.28
CA CYS A 36 -4.51 1.39 1.05
C CYS A 36 -4.84 2.27 -0.16
N ASP A 37 -4.53 3.53 -0.08
CA ASP A 37 -4.77 4.49 -1.15
C ASP A 37 -3.59 4.63 -2.14
N MET A 38 -2.45 4.01 -1.85
CA MET A 38 -1.27 4.13 -2.72
C MET A 38 -1.57 3.74 -4.18
N PRO A 39 -2.27 2.62 -4.49
CA PRO A 39 -2.64 2.33 -5.87
C PRO A 39 -3.50 3.43 -6.50
N VAL A 40 -4.46 3.98 -5.73
CA VAL A 40 -5.33 5.07 -6.18
C VAL A 40 -4.55 6.34 -6.46
N ALA A 41 -3.60 6.69 -5.59
CA ALA A 41 -2.72 7.84 -5.79
C ALA A 41 -1.87 7.69 -7.07
N LEU A 42 -1.34 6.49 -7.32
CA LEU A 42 -0.59 6.21 -8.55
C LEU A 42 -1.49 6.22 -9.79
N GLU A 43 -2.71 5.70 -9.71
CA GLU A 43 -3.68 5.80 -10.81
C GLU A 43 -4.03 7.24 -11.16
N ASN A 44 -4.12 8.15 -10.17
CA ASN A 44 -4.28 9.58 -10.45
C ASN A 44 -3.07 10.16 -11.21
N ILE A 45 -1.85 9.75 -10.85
CA ILE A 45 -0.65 10.16 -11.57
C ILE A 45 -0.63 9.57 -12.98
N MET A 46 -1.01 8.30 -13.15
CA MET A 46 -1.14 7.66 -14.47
C MET A 46 -2.17 8.38 -15.35
N ALA A 47 -3.32 8.75 -14.78
CA ALA A 47 -4.33 9.54 -15.49
C ALA A 47 -3.76 10.89 -15.96
N ASN A 48 -3.02 11.57 -15.10
CA ASN A 48 -2.33 12.80 -15.47
C ASN A 48 -1.29 12.56 -16.58
N ILE A 49 -0.48 11.50 -16.50
CA ILE A 49 0.48 11.15 -17.56
C ILE A 49 -0.21 10.96 -18.89
N LEU A 50 -1.35 10.27 -18.88
CA LEU A 50 -2.16 9.94 -20.05
C LEU A 50 -3.08 11.10 -20.49
N ASN A 51 -3.03 12.25 -19.83
CA ASN A 51 -3.87 13.43 -20.09
C ASN A 51 -5.39 13.13 -19.99
N LEU A 52 -5.77 12.26 -19.06
CA LEU A 52 -7.16 11.98 -18.72
C LEU A 52 -7.65 12.95 -17.64
N GLU A 53 -8.95 13.25 -17.62
CA GLU A 53 -9.56 14.13 -16.60
C GLU A 53 -9.62 13.45 -15.23
N SER A 54 -9.76 12.12 -15.20
CA SER A 54 -9.90 11.34 -13.98
C SER A 54 -9.39 9.92 -14.14
N ARG A 55 -8.82 9.35 -13.06
CA ARG A 55 -8.52 7.92 -13.01
C ARG A 55 -9.75 7.02 -13.25
N LYS A 56 -10.97 7.54 -12.98
CA LYS A 56 -12.23 6.82 -13.22
C LYS A 56 -12.53 6.57 -14.70
N GLU A 57 -11.74 7.15 -15.61
CA GLU A 57 -11.78 6.83 -17.04
C GLU A 57 -11.00 5.57 -17.40
N MET A 58 -10.13 5.11 -16.49
CA MET A 58 -9.32 3.90 -16.68
C MET A 58 -10.01 2.66 -16.13
N ILE A 59 -9.90 1.55 -16.85
CA ILE A 59 -10.21 0.20 -16.39
C ILE A 59 -8.87 -0.51 -16.20
N VAL A 60 -8.52 -0.80 -14.95
CA VAL A 60 -7.22 -1.36 -14.60
C VAL A 60 -7.30 -2.84 -14.26
N LYS A 61 -6.25 -3.58 -14.63
CA LYS A 61 -5.94 -4.89 -14.05
C LYS A 61 -4.66 -4.75 -13.23
N TYR A 62 -4.76 -5.12 -11.99
CA TYR A 62 -3.70 -5.03 -10.99
C TYR A 62 -3.67 -6.29 -10.16
N TYR A 63 -2.51 -6.68 -9.68
CA TYR A 63 -2.36 -7.66 -8.62
C TYR A 63 -1.08 -7.38 -7.81
N GLY A 64 -1.10 -7.86 -6.59
CA GLY A 64 0.04 -7.77 -5.71
C GLY A 64 -0.33 -8.03 -4.25
N LEU A 65 0.56 -7.57 -3.38
CA LEU A 65 0.33 -7.41 -1.95
C LEU A 65 0.30 -5.91 -1.64
N ASN A 66 -0.09 -5.55 -0.45
CA ASN A 66 -0.05 -4.13 -0.08
C ASN A 66 1.37 -3.55 -0.24
N HIS A 67 1.49 -2.44 -0.96
CA HIS A 67 2.75 -1.79 -1.34
C HIS A 67 3.66 -2.61 -2.27
N PHE A 68 3.17 -3.69 -2.84
CA PHE A 68 3.98 -4.67 -3.55
C PHE A 68 3.21 -5.27 -4.73
N GLY A 69 3.04 -4.50 -5.81
CA GLY A 69 2.17 -4.94 -6.90
C GLY A 69 2.42 -4.28 -8.25
N TRP A 70 1.64 -4.70 -9.25
CA TRP A 70 1.86 -4.37 -10.66
C TRP A 70 0.55 -4.17 -11.42
N TRP A 71 0.50 -3.14 -12.27
CA TRP A 71 -0.54 -2.97 -13.28
C TRP A 71 -0.17 -3.75 -14.53
N THR A 72 -1.04 -4.62 -14.98
CA THR A 72 -0.82 -5.49 -16.14
C THR A 72 -1.62 -5.08 -17.36
N SER A 73 -2.68 -4.29 -17.16
CA SER A 73 -3.51 -3.75 -18.23
C SER A 73 -4.19 -2.48 -17.76
N ILE A 74 -4.20 -1.49 -18.61
CA ILE A 74 -4.95 -0.26 -18.40
C ILE A 74 -5.60 0.08 -19.75
N THR A 75 -6.92 0.14 -19.74
CA THR A 75 -7.72 0.56 -20.93
C THR A 75 -8.61 1.73 -20.56
N ASP A 76 -9.04 2.49 -21.53
CA ASP A 76 -10.16 3.41 -21.35
C ASP A 76 -11.52 2.67 -21.36
N LYS A 77 -12.61 3.40 -21.15
CA LYS A 77 -13.97 2.83 -21.15
C LYS A 77 -14.43 2.32 -22.53
N ALA A 78 -13.76 2.74 -23.61
CA ALA A 78 -14.02 2.25 -24.96
C ALA A 78 -13.18 1.00 -25.30
N GLY A 79 -12.29 0.58 -24.40
CA GLY A 79 -11.40 -0.58 -24.56
C GLY A 79 -10.09 -0.26 -25.28
N LYS A 80 -9.74 1.02 -25.51
CA LYS A 80 -8.44 1.40 -26.07
C LYS A 80 -7.35 1.08 -25.04
N ASP A 81 -6.31 0.37 -25.48
CA ASP A 81 -5.13 0.07 -24.64
C ASP A 81 -4.30 1.33 -24.39
N LEU A 82 -4.10 1.67 -23.13
CA LEU A 82 -3.33 2.83 -22.66
C LEU A 82 -1.91 2.43 -22.17
N MET A 83 -1.63 1.13 -22.05
CA MET A 83 -0.34 0.63 -21.55
C MET A 83 0.86 1.06 -22.40
N PRO A 84 0.80 1.06 -23.76
CA PRO A 84 1.97 1.45 -24.55
C PRO A 84 2.44 2.89 -24.28
N GLU A 85 1.50 3.85 -24.17
CA GLU A 85 1.81 5.25 -23.86
C GLU A 85 2.38 5.41 -22.44
N LEU A 86 1.74 4.77 -21.46
CA LEU A 86 2.17 4.81 -20.06
C LEU A 86 3.56 4.16 -19.90
N LYS A 87 3.79 2.98 -20.48
CA LYS A 87 5.08 2.27 -20.43
C LYS A 87 6.21 3.10 -21.06
N ALA A 88 5.95 3.77 -22.19
CA ALA A 88 6.93 4.64 -22.82
C ALA A 88 7.35 5.79 -21.87
N PHE A 89 6.39 6.40 -21.19
CA PHE A 89 6.67 7.44 -20.21
C PHE A 89 7.43 6.92 -18.98
N VAL A 90 6.95 5.82 -18.38
CA VAL A 90 7.54 5.24 -17.16
C VAL A 90 8.98 4.77 -17.41
N LYS A 91 9.27 4.22 -18.59
CA LYS A 91 10.61 3.82 -18.99
C LYS A 91 11.64 4.96 -18.91
N GLU A 92 11.25 6.17 -19.25
CA GLU A 92 12.15 7.33 -19.30
C GLU A 92 12.15 8.13 -18.01
N LYS A 93 11.01 8.31 -17.40
CA LYS A 93 10.77 9.28 -16.33
C LYS A 93 10.16 8.69 -15.05
N GLY A 94 9.93 7.38 -15.01
CA GLY A 94 9.16 6.79 -13.92
C GLY A 94 7.76 7.42 -13.86
N TYR A 95 7.37 7.91 -12.69
CA TYR A 95 6.12 8.67 -12.52
C TYR A 95 6.32 10.19 -12.43
N ALA A 96 7.54 10.67 -12.74
CA ALA A 96 7.92 12.08 -12.62
C ALA A 96 7.40 12.91 -13.80
N LYS A 97 6.10 13.21 -13.83
CA LYS A 97 5.52 14.19 -14.76
C LYS A 97 5.61 15.59 -14.16
N GLU A 98 6.24 16.50 -14.87
CA GLU A 98 6.38 17.90 -14.47
C GLU A 98 4.99 18.57 -14.45
N THR A 99 4.42 18.66 -13.27
CA THR A 99 3.18 19.37 -12.95
C THR A 99 3.42 20.27 -11.75
N GLU A 100 2.55 21.25 -11.51
CA GLU A 100 2.63 22.12 -10.35
C GLU A 100 2.61 21.30 -9.04
N ASP A 101 1.75 20.30 -8.94
CA ASP A 101 1.71 19.38 -7.79
C ASP A 101 3.04 18.63 -7.61
N TYR A 102 3.64 18.12 -8.69
CA TYR A 102 4.94 17.44 -8.62
C TYR A 102 6.06 18.38 -8.16
N GLN A 103 6.08 19.63 -8.64
CA GLN A 103 7.10 20.61 -8.26
C GLN A 103 7.09 20.94 -6.77
N HIS A 104 5.91 20.96 -6.16
CA HIS A 104 5.74 21.23 -4.72
C HIS A 104 5.89 19.99 -3.81
N ARG A 105 6.06 18.78 -4.37
CA ARG A 105 6.26 17.57 -3.56
C ARG A 105 7.62 17.57 -2.87
N ALA A 106 7.66 16.91 -1.69
CA ALA A 106 8.89 16.64 -0.98
C ALA A 106 9.89 15.86 -1.87
N GLN A 107 11.20 16.13 -1.70
CA GLN A 107 12.25 15.50 -2.52
C GLN A 107 12.18 13.96 -2.46
N SER A 108 11.92 13.40 -1.29
CA SER A 108 11.75 11.94 -1.11
C SER A 108 10.66 11.31 -2.00
N TRP A 109 9.59 12.07 -2.32
CA TRP A 109 8.57 11.63 -3.26
C TRP A 109 9.03 11.77 -4.71
N LYS A 110 9.74 12.83 -5.05
CA LYS A 110 10.31 13.03 -6.40
C LYS A 110 11.27 11.88 -6.74
N ASP A 111 12.14 11.53 -5.80
CA ASP A 111 13.05 10.39 -5.94
C ASP A 111 12.29 9.07 -6.07
N THR A 112 11.23 8.89 -5.27
CA THR A 112 10.36 7.70 -5.35
C THR A 112 9.72 7.54 -6.73
N TYR A 113 9.25 8.62 -7.33
CA TYR A 113 8.65 8.57 -8.65
C TYR A 113 9.68 8.33 -9.74
N LEU A 114 10.86 8.94 -9.63
CA LEU A 114 11.93 8.76 -10.59
C LEU A 114 12.48 7.34 -10.59
N MET A 115 12.73 6.75 -9.42
CA MET A 115 13.24 5.36 -9.28
C MET A 115 12.29 4.29 -9.84
N ALA A 116 11.02 4.61 -10.08
CA ALA A 116 10.09 3.67 -10.68
C ALA A 116 10.52 3.21 -12.09
N LYS A 117 11.34 3.99 -12.82
CA LYS A 117 11.92 3.60 -14.12
C LYS A 117 12.90 2.41 -13.97
N ASP A 118 13.65 2.38 -12.88
CA ASP A 118 14.66 1.35 -12.63
C ASP A 118 13.97 0.04 -12.20
N VAL A 119 12.91 0.15 -11.39
CA VAL A 119 12.02 -1.00 -11.09
C VAL A 119 11.34 -1.51 -12.37
N TYR A 120 10.82 -0.61 -13.23
CA TYR A 120 10.22 -0.97 -14.51
C TYR A 120 11.20 -1.71 -15.43
N ALA A 121 12.48 -1.36 -15.40
CA ALA A 121 13.50 -2.02 -16.23
C ALA A 121 13.67 -3.50 -15.91
N LEU A 122 13.35 -3.94 -14.69
CA LEU A 122 13.38 -5.35 -14.28
C LEU A 122 12.21 -6.15 -14.83
N ASP A 123 11.09 -5.51 -15.13
CA ASP A 123 9.88 -6.15 -15.66
C ASP A 123 9.09 -5.19 -16.56
N PRO A 124 9.50 -5.01 -17.81
CA PRO A 124 8.89 -4.05 -18.73
C PRO A 124 7.52 -4.49 -19.27
N GLU A 125 7.05 -5.70 -18.93
CA GLU A 125 5.72 -6.15 -19.30
C GLU A 125 4.62 -5.55 -18.44
N THR A 126 4.97 -5.07 -17.26
CA THR A 126 4.03 -4.49 -16.29
C THR A 126 4.42 -3.05 -15.93
N VAL A 127 3.56 -2.36 -15.20
CA VAL A 127 3.86 -1.05 -14.61
C VAL A 127 3.90 -1.22 -13.09
N PRO A 128 5.04 -0.93 -12.42
CA PRO A 128 5.24 -1.27 -11.03
C PRO A 128 4.60 -0.27 -10.05
N ASN A 129 4.22 -0.75 -8.87
CA ASN A 129 4.02 0.11 -7.70
C ASN A 129 5.37 0.72 -7.28
N THR A 130 5.39 2.02 -6.98
CA THR A 130 6.61 2.76 -6.65
C THR A 130 7.32 2.25 -5.40
N TYR A 131 6.61 1.62 -4.47
CA TYR A 131 7.20 1.09 -3.24
C TYR A 131 8.01 -0.19 -3.46
N LEU A 132 7.92 -0.82 -4.63
CA LEU A 132 8.80 -1.94 -4.99
C LEU A 132 10.29 -1.57 -4.92
N LYS A 133 10.65 -0.29 -5.04
CA LYS A 133 12.02 0.19 -4.85
C LYS A 133 12.63 -0.24 -3.49
N TYR A 134 11.85 -0.25 -2.43
CA TYR A 134 12.33 -0.65 -1.10
C TYR A 134 12.73 -2.12 -1.00
N TYR A 135 12.23 -2.93 -1.91
CA TYR A 135 12.46 -4.37 -1.97
C TYR A 135 13.45 -4.79 -3.06
N LEU A 136 13.61 -3.95 -4.10
CA LEU A 136 14.39 -4.30 -5.29
C LEU A 136 15.63 -3.42 -5.49
N LEU A 137 15.68 -2.22 -4.90
CA LEU A 137 16.74 -1.23 -5.02
C LEU A 137 17.18 -0.73 -3.63
N GLN A 138 17.39 -1.66 -2.70
CA GLN A 138 17.61 -1.35 -1.28
C GLN A 138 18.87 -0.52 -1.04
N ASP A 139 19.95 -0.83 -1.76
CA ASP A 139 21.23 -0.12 -1.70
C ASP A 139 21.08 1.34 -2.13
N GLU A 140 20.42 1.59 -3.26
CA GLU A 140 20.14 2.94 -3.74
C GLU A 140 19.24 3.72 -2.76
N VAL A 141 18.21 3.07 -2.20
CA VAL A 141 17.34 3.69 -1.20
C VAL A 141 18.12 4.09 0.04
N VAL A 142 19.04 3.23 0.52
CA VAL A 142 19.88 3.52 1.70
C VAL A 142 20.86 4.64 1.39
N GLU A 143 21.46 4.66 0.21
CA GLU A 143 22.41 5.70 -0.20
C GLU A 143 21.77 7.09 -0.26
N HIS A 144 20.53 7.18 -0.77
CA HIS A 144 19.78 8.43 -0.88
C HIS A 144 19.02 8.83 0.42
N SER A 145 19.03 7.98 1.45
CA SER A 145 18.32 8.25 2.69
C SER A 145 19.19 9.01 3.70
N ASN A 146 18.61 10.01 4.35
CA ASN A 146 19.25 10.67 5.48
C ASN A 146 19.06 9.80 6.73
N LYS A 147 20.17 9.26 7.26
CA LYS A 147 20.16 8.36 8.44
C LYS A 147 19.83 9.08 9.74
N GLU A 148 20.17 10.36 9.84
CA GLU A 148 19.97 11.19 11.05
C GLU A 148 18.58 11.82 11.08
N TYR A 149 17.95 11.99 9.92
CA TYR A 149 16.61 12.56 9.79
C TYR A 149 15.86 11.80 8.70
N THR A 150 15.21 10.72 9.12
CA THR A 150 14.51 9.80 8.22
C THR A 150 13.19 10.38 7.70
N ARG A 151 12.61 9.75 6.69
CA ARG A 151 11.26 10.10 6.21
C ARG A 151 10.21 10.06 7.33
N ALA A 152 10.37 9.17 8.30
CA ALA A 152 9.48 9.11 9.45
C ALA A 152 9.54 10.41 10.27
N ASN A 153 10.74 10.90 10.56
CA ASN A 153 10.92 12.18 11.25
C ASN A 153 10.29 13.34 10.47
N GLU A 154 10.58 13.44 9.16
CA GLU A 154 10.01 14.48 8.27
C GLU A 154 8.46 14.48 8.31
N VAL A 155 7.84 13.30 8.25
CA VAL A 155 6.37 13.18 8.28
C VAL A 155 5.81 13.53 9.64
N MET A 156 6.43 13.07 10.73
CA MET A 156 5.96 13.36 12.09
C MET A 156 6.01 14.87 12.37
N ASP A 157 7.17 15.50 12.14
CA ASP A 157 7.35 16.92 12.43
C ASP A 157 6.42 17.81 11.58
N SER A 158 6.31 17.53 10.28
CA SER A 158 5.47 18.33 9.38
C SER A 158 3.98 18.19 9.70
N ARG A 159 3.49 16.98 9.94
CA ARG A 159 2.07 16.73 10.23
C ARG A 159 1.67 17.22 11.61
N GLU A 160 2.52 17.01 12.61
CA GLU A 160 2.26 17.51 13.95
C GLU A 160 2.09 19.02 13.93
N LYS A 161 3.05 19.74 13.33
CA LYS A 161 2.99 21.18 13.18
C LYS A 161 1.74 21.64 12.43
N GLU A 162 1.46 21.07 11.25
CA GLU A 162 0.31 21.43 10.43
C GLU A 162 -1.01 21.25 11.17
N VAL A 163 -1.20 20.10 11.83
CA VAL A 163 -2.45 19.79 12.54
C VAL A 163 -2.63 20.67 13.76
N PHE A 164 -1.60 20.82 14.59
CA PHE A 164 -1.73 21.63 15.81
C PHE A 164 -1.82 23.13 15.53
N ASP A 165 -1.05 23.66 14.57
CA ASP A 165 -1.14 25.08 14.20
C ASP A 165 -2.52 25.40 13.61
N THR A 166 -3.05 24.53 12.75
CA THR A 166 -4.38 24.69 12.17
C THR A 166 -5.47 24.59 13.25
N ALA A 167 -5.40 23.57 14.12
CA ALA A 167 -6.36 23.39 15.21
C ALA A 167 -6.36 24.59 16.17
N LYS A 168 -5.18 25.07 16.55
CA LYS A 168 -5.01 26.26 17.40
C LYS A 168 -5.64 27.50 16.75
N GLY A 169 -5.34 27.74 15.48
CA GLY A 169 -5.91 28.87 14.75
C GLY A 169 -7.44 28.82 14.65
N ILE A 170 -8.04 27.62 14.44
CA ILE A 170 -9.49 27.42 14.44
C ILE A 170 -10.08 27.71 15.82
N ILE A 171 -9.45 27.23 16.89
CA ILE A 171 -9.90 27.46 18.28
C ILE A 171 -9.84 28.95 18.62
N GLU A 172 -8.73 29.62 18.30
CA GLU A 172 -8.55 31.06 18.57
C GLU A 172 -9.56 31.92 17.79
N LYS A 173 -9.85 31.54 16.55
CA LYS A 173 -10.81 32.25 15.68
C LYS A 173 -12.26 31.90 16.02
N GLY A 174 -12.52 30.77 16.67
CA GLY A 174 -13.86 30.23 16.91
C GLY A 174 -14.59 29.76 15.64
N SER A 175 -13.88 29.60 14.50
CA SER A 175 -14.44 29.20 13.21
C SER A 175 -13.39 28.52 12.35
N ALA A 176 -13.78 27.50 11.58
CA ALA A 176 -12.96 26.87 10.55
C ALA A 176 -12.96 27.64 9.21
N GLU A 177 -13.70 28.74 9.10
CA GLU A 177 -13.77 29.56 7.90
C GLU A 177 -12.40 30.14 7.52
N GLY A 178 -11.99 29.95 6.27
CA GLY A 178 -10.68 30.36 5.74
C GLY A 178 -9.54 29.37 6.00
N TYR A 179 -9.79 28.27 6.70
CA TYR A 179 -8.88 27.14 6.75
C TYR A 179 -9.24 26.13 5.65
N THR A 180 -8.30 25.86 4.75
CA THR A 180 -8.51 24.90 3.67
C THR A 180 -7.89 23.57 4.08
N PHE A 181 -8.73 22.57 4.27
CA PHE A 181 -8.24 21.19 4.41
C PHE A 181 -8.16 20.59 3.01
N ALA A 182 -6.97 20.23 2.59
CA ALA A 182 -6.79 19.52 1.33
C ALA A 182 -7.45 18.14 1.44
N VAL A 183 -8.58 17.95 0.78
CA VAL A 183 -9.22 16.64 0.64
C VAL A 183 -8.45 15.87 -0.42
N GLY A 184 -7.48 15.06 0.03
CA GLY A 184 -6.66 14.24 -0.84
C GLY A 184 -7.37 12.98 -1.36
N ALA A 185 -6.67 12.22 -2.18
CA ALA A 185 -7.13 10.92 -2.69
C ALA A 185 -7.55 9.95 -1.58
N HIS A 186 -6.92 10.03 -0.41
CA HIS A 186 -7.23 9.25 0.78
C HIS A 186 -8.68 9.37 1.21
N ALA A 187 -9.13 10.60 1.49
CA ALA A 187 -10.49 10.83 2.00
C ALA A 187 -11.54 10.44 0.95
N THR A 188 -11.32 10.77 -0.31
CA THR A 188 -12.22 10.41 -1.41
C THR A 188 -12.35 8.89 -1.51
N PHE A 189 -11.24 8.15 -1.43
CA PHE A 189 -11.26 6.68 -1.51
C PHE A 189 -12.05 6.04 -0.36
N ILE A 190 -11.86 6.51 0.87
CA ILE A 190 -12.59 6.01 2.04
C ILE A 190 -14.09 6.29 1.92
N VAL A 191 -14.46 7.48 1.46
CA VAL A 191 -15.88 7.87 1.25
C VAL A 191 -16.49 7.06 0.10
N ASP A 192 -15.79 6.90 -1.04
CA ASP A 192 -16.25 6.08 -2.17
C ASP A 192 -16.52 4.64 -1.70
N LEU A 193 -15.61 4.06 -0.89
CA LEU A 193 -15.80 2.72 -0.33
C LEU A 193 -17.01 2.64 0.61
N ALA A 194 -17.14 3.61 1.51
CA ALA A 194 -18.30 3.67 2.43
C ALA A 194 -19.62 3.79 1.64
N CYS A 195 -19.65 4.62 0.60
CA CYS A 195 -20.80 4.75 -0.30
C CYS A 195 -21.10 3.45 -1.05
N ALA A 196 -20.06 2.76 -1.54
CA ALA A 196 -20.25 1.48 -2.23
C ALA A 196 -20.90 0.43 -1.34
N LEU A 197 -20.48 0.35 -0.08
CA LEU A 197 -21.07 -0.54 0.93
C LEU A 197 -22.50 -0.13 1.31
N ALA A 198 -22.72 1.17 1.57
CA ALA A 198 -24.00 1.66 2.06
C ALA A 198 -25.09 1.66 0.97
N PHE A 199 -24.76 2.00 -0.27
CA PHE A 199 -25.69 2.20 -1.37
C PHE A 199 -25.63 1.13 -2.45
N ASN A 200 -24.83 0.06 -2.27
CA ASN A 200 -24.69 -1.05 -3.19
C ASN A 200 -24.34 -0.62 -4.63
N THR A 201 -23.43 0.35 -4.77
CA THR A 201 -23.12 0.96 -6.07
C THR A 201 -22.36 0.04 -7.03
N LYS A 202 -21.84 -1.08 -6.53
CA LYS A 202 -21.01 -2.02 -7.30
C LYS A 202 -19.77 -1.35 -7.89
N GLU A 203 -19.14 -0.51 -7.09
CA GLU A 203 -17.89 0.20 -7.46
C GLU A 203 -16.73 -0.78 -7.58
N ARG A 204 -15.88 -0.59 -8.61
CA ARG A 204 -14.64 -1.34 -8.77
C ARG A 204 -13.52 -0.65 -7.99
N MET A 205 -12.95 -1.35 -7.00
CA MET A 205 -11.93 -0.81 -6.10
C MET A 205 -10.78 -1.79 -5.91
N LEU A 206 -9.56 -1.30 -5.69
CA LEU A 206 -8.41 -2.10 -5.27
C LEU A 206 -8.44 -2.24 -3.75
N LEU A 207 -8.51 -3.47 -3.27
CA LEU A 207 -8.67 -3.77 -1.84
C LEU A 207 -7.76 -4.94 -1.44
N ILE A 208 -7.40 -4.98 -0.16
CA ILE A 208 -6.62 -6.07 0.42
C ILE A 208 -7.61 -7.12 0.95
N VAL A 209 -7.66 -8.24 0.26
CA VAL A 209 -8.63 -9.33 0.48
C VAL A 209 -7.94 -10.69 0.47
N PRO A 210 -8.55 -11.76 1.05
CA PRO A 210 -8.05 -13.11 0.85
C PRO A 210 -8.05 -13.48 -0.65
N ASN A 211 -6.98 -14.15 -1.11
CA ASN A 211 -6.85 -14.54 -2.52
C ASN A 211 -8.02 -15.44 -2.97
N ASN A 212 -8.39 -16.42 -2.19
CA ASN A 212 -9.50 -17.35 -2.49
C ASN A 212 -9.50 -17.87 -3.95
N GLY A 213 -8.32 -17.98 -4.57
CA GLY A 213 -8.15 -18.43 -5.95
C GLY A 213 -8.28 -17.36 -7.02
N ALA A 214 -8.44 -16.08 -6.69
CA ALA A 214 -8.44 -14.98 -7.65
C ALA A 214 -7.13 -14.94 -8.46
N ILE A 215 -5.98 -15.13 -7.80
CA ILE A 215 -4.69 -15.46 -8.41
C ILE A 215 -4.56 -16.98 -8.37
N SER A 216 -4.73 -17.63 -9.52
CA SER A 216 -4.96 -19.09 -9.60
C SER A 216 -3.74 -19.96 -9.29
N ASN A 217 -2.51 -19.42 -9.37
CA ASN A 217 -1.26 -20.11 -9.05
C ASN A 217 -0.59 -19.56 -7.79
N PHE A 218 -1.36 -18.99 -6.89
CA PHE A 218 -0.87 -18.38 -5.64
C PHE A 218 -1.64 -18.95 -4.43
N ASP A 219 -1.05 -18.85 -3.24
CA ASP A 219 -1.63 -19.33 -2.00
C ASP A 219 -3.06 -18.77 -1.80
N PRO A 220 -4.09 -19.61 -1.68
CA PRO A 220 -5.48 -19.18 -1.53
C PRO A 220 -5.74 -18.43 -0.22
N GLU A 221 -4.93 -18.64 0.80
CA GLU A 221 -5.07 -17.97 2.09
C GLU A 221 -4.28 -16.65 2.19
N ALA A 222 -3.41 -16.34 1.21
CA ALA A 222 -2.66 -15.10 1.23
C ALA A 222 -3.60 -13.89 1.14
N MET A 223 -3.28 -12.83 1.89
CA MET A 223 -3.92 -11.53 1.71
C MET A 223 -3.30 -10.85 0.49
N VAL A 224 -4.11 -10.54 -0.51
CA VAL A 224 -3.67 -9.95 -1.78
C VAL A 224 -4.37 -8.62 -2.04
N GLU A 225 -3.70 -7.70 -2.72
CA GLU A 225 -4.27 -6.44 -3.16
C GLU A 225 -4.66 -6.55 -4.63
N ILE A 226 -5.96 -6.65 -4.89
CA ILE A 226 -6.54 -6.91 -6.22
C ILE A 226 -7.83 -6.13 -6.44
N PRO A 227 -8.28 -5.96 -7.70
CA PRO A 227 -9.57 -5.39 -7.99
C PRO A 227 -10.72 -6.22 -7.42
N CYS A 228 -11.62 -5.53 -6.73
CA CYS A 228 -12.87 -6.08 -6.20
C CYS A 228 -14.05 -5.29 -6.72
N LEU A 229 -15.20 -5.94 -6.85
CA LEU A 229 -16.48 -5.28 -7.01
C LEU A 229 -17.10 -5.11 -5.62
N VAL A 230 -17.40 -3.86 -5.22
CA VAL A 230 -17.86 -3.57 -3.87
C VAL A 230 -19.33 -3.20 -3.86
N GLY A 231 -20.09 -3.92 -3.07
CA GLY A 231 -21.50 -3.65 -2.82
C GLY A 231 -21.85 -3.85 -1.34
N SER A 232 -23.11 -3.84 -0.98
CA SER A 232 -23.58 -3.94 0.42
C SER A 232 -23.16 -5.25 1.11
N ASN A 233 -22.84 -6.29 0.36
CA ASN A 233 -22.34 -7.57 0.90
C ASN A 233 -20.81 -7.55 1.16
N GLY A 234 -20.14 -6.44 0.86
CA GLY A 234 -18.70 -6.32 0.94
C GLY A 234 -17.98 -6.48 -0.40
N PRO A 235 -16.66 -6.69 -0.37
CA PRO A 235 -15.85 -6.87 -1.57
C PRO A 235 -16.01 -8.26 -2.19
N GLU A 236 -16.20 -8.29 -3.49
CA GLU A 236 -16.18 -9.48 -4.33
C GLU A 236 -14.90 -9.46 -5.19
N PRO A 237 -13.88 -10.29 -4.88
CA PRO A 237 -12.64 -10.31 -5.64
C PRO A 237 -12.86 -10.65 -7.11
N LEU A 238 -12.22 -9.90 -8.02
CA LEU A 238 -12.24 -10.21 -9.43
C LEU A 238 -11.13 -11.19 -9.78
N ALA A 239 -11.39 -12.09 -10.71
CA ALA A 239 -10.40 -13.06 -11.17
C ALA A 239 -9.20 -12.35 -11.83
N VAL A 240 -8.00 -12.67 -11.37
CA VAL A 240 -6.71 -12.23 -11.92
C VAL A 240 -6.16 -13.25 -12.90
N GLY A 241 -6.32 -14.55 -12.55
CA GLY A 241 -5.74 -15.65 -13.31
C GLY A 241 -4.33 -16.01 -12.83
N LYS A 242 -3.53 -16.58 -13.74
CA LYS A 242 -2.16 -17.00 -13.46
C LYS A 242 -1.19 -15.82 -13.58
N ILE A 243 -0.33 -15.63 -12.57
CA ILE A 243 0.73 -14.61 -12.57
C ILE A 243 2.09 -15.22 -12.97
N PRO A 244 3.03 -14.41 -13.53
CA PRO A 244 4.37 -14.86 -13.90
C PRO A 244 5.22 -15.25 -12.69
N GLU A 245 6.22 -16.12 -12.93
CA GLU A 245 7.06 -16.69 -11.86
C GLU A 245 7.92 -15.65 -11.14
N PHE A 246 8.35 -14.58 -11.81
CA PHE A 246 9.15 -13.52 -11.18
C PHE A 246 8.37 -12.81 -10.07
N GLN A 247 7.18 -12.28 -10.39
CA GLN A 247 6.34 -11.60 -9.41
C GLN A 247 5.83 -12.59 -8.35
N LYS A 248 5.48 -13.83 -8.78
CA LYS A 248 5.03 -14.89 -7.86
C LYS A 248 6.08 -15.19 -6.79
N GLY A 249 7.33 -15.41 -7.19
CA GLY A 249 8.42 -15.69 -6.25
C GLY A 249 8.69 -14.54 -5.27
N LEU A 250 8.62 -13.29 -5.75
CA LEU A 250 8.72 -12.10 -4.89
C LEU A 250 7.56 -12.02 -3.89
N MET A 251 6.34 -12.26 -4.35
CA MET A 251 5.14 -12.24 -3.50
C MET A 251 5.13 -13.38 -2.49
N GLU A 252 5.53 -14.60 -2.87
CA GLU A 252 5.61 -15.75 -1.96
C GLU A 252 6.58 -15.48 -0.80
N GLN A 253 7.74 -14.90 -1.09
CA GLN A 253 8.70 -14.50 -0.07
C GLN A 253 8.10 -13.46 0.89
N GLN A 254 7.43 -12.44 0.37
CA GLN A 254 6.81 -11.40 1.19
C GLN A 254 5.64 -11.93 2.02
N VAL A 255 4.78 -12.79 1.47
CA VAL A 255 3.70 -13.45 2.23
C VAL A 255 4.26 -14.30 3.37
N ALA A 256 5.40 -14.97 3.16
CA ALA A 256 6.04 -15.72 4.23
C ALA A 256 6.49 -14.80 5.39
N VAL A 257 6.99 -13.58 5.09
CA VAL A 257 7.31 -12.57 6.10
C VAL A 257 6.07 -12.18 6.90
N GLU A 258 4.97 -11.89 6.22
CA GLU A 258 3.71 -11.49 6.85
C GLU A 258 3.14 -12.58 7.77
N LYS A 259 3.09 -13.81 7.27
CA LYS A 259 2.61 -14.98 8.03
C LYS A 259 3.48 -15.27 9.24
N LEU A 260 4.82 -15.31 9.09
CA LEU A 260 5.75 -15.53 10.20
C LEU A 260 5.67 -14.43 11.25
N THR A 261 5.45 -13.18 10.85
CA THR A 261 5.27 -12.06 11.81
C THR A 261 4.02 -12.26 12.65
N VAL A 262 2.91 -12.67 12.05
CA VAL A 262 1.67 -12.97 12.77
C VAL A 262 1.83 -14.22 13.65
N ASP A 263 2.48 -15.26 13.15
CA ASP A 263 2.81 -16.47 13.96
C ASP A 263 3.66 -16.11 15.17
N ALA A 264 4.69 -15.28 14.95
CA ALA A 264 5.58 -14.84 16.04
C ALA A 264 4.82 -14.11 17.16
N TRP A 265 3.88 -13.25 16.77
CA TRP A 265 3.02 -12.54 17.72
C TRP A 265 2.07 -13.50 18.46
N MET A 266 1.43 -14.42 17.72
CA MET A 266 0.46 -15.37 18.32
C MET A 266 1.12 -16.38 19.26
N GLU A 267 2.34 -16.81 18.97
CA GLU A 267 3.08 -17.83 19.71
C GLU A 267 4.12 -17.23 20.66
N HIS A 268 4.27 -15.91 20.69
CA HIS A 268 5.34 -15.21 21.45
C HIS A 268 6.75 -15.70 21.07
N SER A 269 6.96 -16.00 19.78
CA SER A 269 8.18 -16.66 19.31
C SER A 269 9.22 -15.69 18.74
N TYR A 270 10.32 -15.52 19.46
CA TYR A 270 11.51 -14.80 18.99
C TYR A 270 12.04 -15.39 17.67
N LEU A 271 12.12 -16.73 17.60
CA LEU A 271 12.67 -17.41 16.43
C LEU A 271 11.88 -17.09 15.15
N LYS A 272 10.55 -17.14 15.22
CA LYS A 272 9.70 -16.82 14.05
C LYS A 272 9.84 -15.37 13.59
N LEU A 273 9.98 -14.43 14.52
CA LEU A 273 10.19 -13.04 14.20
C LEU A 273 11.58 -12.80 13.57
N TRP A 274 12.60 -13.48 14.07
CA TRP A 274 13.92 -13.46 13.43
C TRP A 274 13.89 -14.07 12.02
N GLN A 275 13.16 -15.17 11.83
CA GLN A 275 12.95 -15.77 10.50
C GLN A 275 12.24 -14.82 9.56
N ALA A 276 11.18 -14.14 10.02
CA ALA A 276 10.44 -13.13 9.24
C ALA A 276 11.38 -12.01 8.77
N LEU A 277 12.13 -11.40 9.68
CA LEU A 277 13.11 -10.37 9.35
C LEU A 277 14.21 -10.87 8.40
N THR A 278 14.64 -12.13 8.55
CA THR A 278 15.65 -12.73 7.67
C THR A 278 15.14 -12.92 6.25
N LEU A 279 13.85 -13.23 6.08
CA LEU A 279 13.22 -13.34 4.75
C LEU A 279 12.90 -11.98 4.13
N SER A 280 12.78 -10.94 4.94
CA SER A 280 12.46 -9.62 4.40
C SER A 280 13.56 -9.12 3.47
N LYS A 281 13.17 -8.75 2.23
CA LYS A 281 14.11 -8.17 1.27
C LYS A 281 14.70 -6.83 1.71
N THR A 282 14.11 -6.19 2.71
CA THR A 282 14.64 -4.93 3.28
C THR A 282 15.76 -5.16 4.31
N VAL A 283 16.08 -6.43 4.62
CA VAL A 283 17.10 -6.80 5.59
C VAL A 283 18.21 -7.62 4.91
N PRO A 284 19.47 -7.17 4.93
CA PRO A 284 20.54 -7.76 4.13
C PRO A 284 20.96 -9.18 4.53
N SER A 285 20.82 -9.57 5.79
CA SER A 285 21.24 -10.90 6.28
C SER A 285 20.62 -11.29 7.60
N ALA A 286 20.61 -12.59 7.92
CA ALA A 286 20.14 -13.12 9.20
C ALA A 286 20.88 -12.54 10.42
N LYS A 287 22.18 -12.22 10.28
CA LYS A 287 22.95 -11.60 11.35
C LYS A 287 22.49 -10.17 11.62
N ILE A 288 22.20 -9.40 10.57
CA ILE A 288 21.67 -8.04 10.68
C ILE A 288 20.22 -8.10 11.18
N ALA A 289 19.42 -9.03 10.70
CA ALA A 289 18.06 -9.26 11.18
C ALA A 289 18.02 -9.49 12.69
N LYS A 290 18.93 -10.32 13.21
CA LYS A 290 19.04 -10.55 14.65
C LYS A 290 19.36 -9.29 15.43
N LYS A 291 20.34 -8.51 14.95
CA LYS A 291 20.74 -7.25 15.61
C LYS A 291 19.59 -6.24 15.63
N ILE A 292 18.90 -6.08 14.50
CA ILE A 292 17.71 -5.20 14.39
C ILE A 292 16.64 -5.66 15.39
N LEU A 293 16.36 -6.95 15.45
CA LEU A 293 15.34 -7.50 16.33
C LEU A 293 15.68 -7.25 17.81
N ASP A 294 16.92 -7.54 18.23
CA ASP A 294 17.37 -7.33 19.61
C ASP A 294 17.24 -5.84 20.02
N GLU A 295 17.63 -4.93 19.14
CA GLU A 295 17.51 -3.47 19.37
C GLU A 295 16.06 -3.00 19.42
N LEU A 296 15.18 -3.52 18.53
CA LEU A 296 13.76 -3.19 18.51
C LEU A 296 13.04 -3.69 19.78
N ILE A 297 13.34 -4.90 20.24
CA ILE A 297 12.77 -5.45 21.48
C ILE A 297 13.16 -4.57 22.68
N GLU A 298 14.42 -4.20 22.82
CA GLU A 298 14.86 -3.35 23.93
C GLU A 298 14.21 -1.95 23.85
N ALA A 299 14.17 -1.35 22.66
CA ALA A 299 13.60 -0.01 22.47
C ALA A 299 12.09 0.05 22.72
N ASN A 300 11.37 -1.06 22.53
CA ASN A 300 9.91 -1.14 22.63
C ASN A 300 9.43 -2.09 23.74
N LYS A 301 10.26 -2.44 24.70
CA LYS A 301 9.97 -3.44 25.73
C LYS A 301 8.68 -3.22 26.53
N GLU A 302 8.22 -1.99 26.63
CA GLU A 302 6.96 -1.66 27.31
C GLU A 302 5.72 -2.02 26.48
N TYR A 303 5.87 -2.21 25.17
CA TYR A 303 4.77 -2.44 24.23
C TYR A 303 4.78 -3.83 23.60
N TRP A 304 5.90 -4.55 23.71
CA TRP A 304 6.05 -5.87 23.12
C TRP A 304 5.66 -6.96 24.10
N PRO A 305 5.05 -8.07 23.63
CA PRO A 305 4.89 -9.24 24.46
C PRO A 305 6.26 -9.82 24.81
N GLU A 306 6.33 -10.52 25.92
CA GLU A 306 7.52 -11.30 26.27
C GLU A 306 7.69 -12.42 25.23
N LEU A 307 8.84 -12.44 24.54
CA LEU A 307 9.16 -13.42 23.50
C LEU A 307 10.04 -14.54 24.05
N SER A 308 9.74 -15.79 23.69
CA SER A 308 10.48 -17.00 24.08
C SER A 308 11.26 -17.61 22.90
#